data_f2667b22e42bd63022dfd765e38e828e
#
_entry.id   f2667b22e42bd63022dfd765e38e828e
#
_cell.length_a   1.000
_cell.length_b   1.000
_cell.length_c   1.000
_cell.angle_alpha   90.00
_cell.angle_beta   90.00
_cell.angle_gamma   90.00
#
_symmetry.space_group_name_H-M   'P 1'
#
loop_
_entity.id
_entity.type
_entity.pdbx_description
1 polymer ?
#
loop_
_entity_poly.entity_id
_entity_poly.type
_entity_poly.pdbx_seq_one_letter_code
_entity_poly.pdbx_strand_id
1 'polypeptide(L)'
;AEHFGVMERIQFNSEVKALKPLLEPGQEGPRWDVTTVDGEHREFDAVCVCTGHLTKPLHLPEFQDTFQGTYLHSHDYKEPEPMVGKRVCVVGVGNSALDVASDVCVNAKRCVLVARSGVWIAPKLMFGVPFTDLTDYFMKSWVPSWLRKKLIALLIWCAHGNPTKLGLPPVTVRVHATSR
;
A
#
# COMPACT_ATOMS: atom_id res chain seq x y z
N ALA A 1 10.73 -4.80 -16.51
CA ALA A 1 10.86 -6.26 -16.72
C ALA A 1 11.54 -6.55 -18.07
N GLU A 2 11.09 -5.95 -19.16
CA GLU A 2 11.68 -6.13 -20.52
C GLU A 2 13.17 -5.76 -20.58
N HIS A 3 13.55 -4.60 -20.04
CA HIS A 3 14.93 -4.12 -20.01
C HIS A 3 15.94 -5.10 -19.38
N PHE A 4 15.48 -5.94 -18.45
CA PHE A 4 16.31 -6.93 -17.75
C PHE A 4 16.05 -8.38 -18.22
N GLY A 5 15.31 -8.60 -19.32
CA GLY A 5 14.96 -9.94 -19.80
C GLY A 5 14.15 -10.80 -18.82
N VAL A 6 13.45 -10.15 -17.86
CA VAL A 6 12.70 -10.88 -16.84
C VAL A 6 11.39 -11.43 -17.38
N MET A 7 10.81 -10.78 -18.42
CA MET A 7 9.52 -11.20 -18.99
C MET A 7 9.54 -12.63 -19.53
N GLU A 8 10.63 -13.06 -20.13
CA GLU A 8 10.80 -14.39 -20.68
C GLU A 8 10.84 -15.50 -19.60
N ARG A 9 11.06 -15.10 -18.34
CA ARG A 9 11.13 -15.98 -17.17
C ARG A 9 9.85 -16.01 -16.35
N ILE A 10 8.84 -15.21 -16.73
CA ILE A 10 7.55 -15.16 -16.05
C ILE A 10 6.59 -16.09 -16.75
N GLN A 11 6.04 -17.04 -16.03
CA GLN A 11 4.93 -17.85 -16.49
C GLN A 11 3.63 -17.26 -15.95
N PHE A 12 2.82 -16.72 -16.88
CA PHE A 12 1.48 -16.21 -16.55
C PHE A 12 0.46 -17.34 -16.48
N ASN A 13 -0.69 -17.08 -15.89
CA ASN A 13 -1.81 -18.01 -15.75
C ASN A 13 -1.44 -19.33 -15.05
N SER A 14 -0.45 -19.27 -14.15
CA SER A 14 0.08 -20.42 -13.42
C SER A 14 -0.11 -20.20 -11.93
N GLU A 15 -1.35 -20.36 -11.48
CA GLU A 15 -1.71 -20.22 -10.06
C GLU A 15 -1.11 -21.37 -9.26
N VAL A 16 -0.34 -21.04 -8.22
CA VAL A 16 0.24 -22.03 -7.31
C VAL A 16 -0.77 -22.43 -6.25
N LYS A 17 -1.10 -23.71 -6.20
CA LYS A 17 -2.02 -24.32 -5.25
C LYS A 17 -1.35 -24.76 -3.96
N ALA A 18 -0.15 -25.32 -4.05
CA ALA A 18 0.55 -25.87 -2.90
C ALA A 18 2.07 -25.78 -3.04
N LEU A 19 2.74 -25.63 -1.90
CA LEU A 19 4.18 -25.73 -1.74
C LEU A 19 4.45 -26.81 -0.69
N LYS A 20 5.29 -27.80 -1.03
CA LYS A 20 5.68 -28.85 -0.10
C LYS A 20 7.20 -28.99 -0.05
N PRO A 21 7.81 -28.97 1.15
CA PRO A 21 9.22 -29.30 1.27
C PRO A 21 9.44 -30.78 0.97
N LEU A 22 10.42 -31.09 0.13
CA LEU A 22 10.91 -32.44 -0.12
C LEU A 22 12.12 -32.65 0.80
N LEU A 23 11.96 -33.49 1.80
CA LEU A 23 13.01 -33.82 2.77
C LEU A 23 13.55 -35.22 2.42
N GLU A 24 14.66 -35.29 1.72
CA GLU A 24 15.34 -36.56 1.46
C GLU A 24 16.50 -36.78 2.44
N PRO A 25 16.66 -37.98 3.00
CA PRO A 25 17.79 -38.30 3.88
C PRO A 25 19.10 -38.14 3.14
N GLY A 26 19.97 -37.25 3.63
CA GLY A 26 21.34 -37.05 3.08
C GLY A 26 21.48 -35.90 2.08
N GLN A 27 20.43 -35.15 1.78
CA GLN A 27 20.54 -33.92 0.99
C GLN A 27 20.86 -32.70 1.85
N GLU A 28 21.75 -31.84 1.36
CA GLU A 28 22.00 -30.52 1.94
C GLU A 28 20.90 -29.53 1.53
N GLY A 29 19.90 -29.35 2.39
CA GLY A 29 18.83 -28.40 2.25
C GLY A 29 17.53 -28.97 1.65
N PRO A 30 16.38 -28.35 1.94
CA PRO A 30 15.09 -28.77 1.41
C PRO A 30 14.95 -28.36 -0.06
N ARG A 31 14.57 -29.31 -0.92
CA ARG A 31 13.97 -29.00 -2.21
C ARG A 31 12.46 -28.75 -2.03
N TRP A 32 11.84 -28.14 -2.98
CA TRP A 32 10.43 -27.76 -2.92
C TRP A 32 9.66 -28.31 -4.10
N ASP A 33 8.58 -29.03 -3.84
CA ASP A 33 7.55 -29.33 -4.85
C ASP A 33 6.54 -28.20 -4.89
N VAL A 34 6.44 -27.58 -6.05
CA VAL A 34 5.47 -26.53 -6.36
C VAL A 34 4.38 -27.12 -7.21
N THR A 35 3.17 -27.20 -6.69
CA THR A 35 1.99 -27.71 -7.41
C THR A 35 1.09 -26.56 -7.84
N THR A 36 0.76 -26.50 -9.13
CA THR A 36 -0.20 -25.52 -9.69
C THR A 36 -1.64 -26.01 -9.63
N VAL A 37 -2.59 -25.11 -9.87
CA VAL A 37 -4.04 -25.46 -9.82
C VAL A 37 -4.44 -26.46 -10.91
N ASP A 38 -3.79 -26.41 -12.07
CA ASP A 38 -3.95 -27.34 -13.18
C ASP A 38 -3.26 -28.70 -12.95
N GLY A 39 -2.58 -28.87 -11.82
CA GLY A 39 -1.98 -30.12 -11.40
C GLY A 39 -0.53 -30.35 -11.89
N GLU A 40 0.10 -29.35 -12.45
CA GLU A 40 1.52 -29.42 -12.82
C GLU A 40 2.40 -29.42 -11.55
N HIS A 41 3.40 -30.28 -11.52
CA HIS A 41 4.39 -30.38 -10.43
C HIS A 41 5.78 -29.96 -10.93
N ARG A 42 6.44 -29.12 -10.17
CA ARG A 42 7.82 -28.67 -10.46
C ARG A 42 8.65 -28.60 -9.19
N GLU A 43 9.87 -29.09 -9.27
CA GLU A 43 10.81 -29.05 -8.16
C GLU A 43 11.76 -27.88 -8.27
N PHE A 44 12.04 -27.23 -7.14
CA PHE A 44 12.94 -26.09 -7.04
C PHE A 44 13.82 -26.23 -5.80
N ASP A 45 15.05 -25.69 -5.88
CA ASP A 45 15.99 -25.65 -4.76
C ASP A 45 15.57 -24.61 -3.71
N ALA A 46 14.89 -23.54 -4.13
CA ALA A 46 14.40 -22.48 -3.26
C ALA A 46 13.11 -21.86 -3.80
N VAL A 47 12.24 -21.40 -2.90
CA VAL A 47 11.00 -20.68 -3.25
C VAL A 47 10.91 -19.38 -2.47
N CYS A 48 10.70 -18.28 -3.19
CA CYS A 48 10.38 -16.98 -2.61
C CYS A 48 8.88 -16.73 -2.73
N VAL A 49 8.18 -16.63 -1.59
CA VAL A 49 6.74 -16.35 -1.56
C VAL A 49 6.52 -14.83 -1.57
N CYS A 50 6.08 -14.30 -2.72
CA CYS A 50 5.90 -12.87 -2.97
C CYS A 50 4.43 -12.53 -3.26
N THR A 51 3.46 -13.15 -2.58
CA THR A 51 2.02 -13.00 -2.81
C THR A 51 1.43 -11.69 -2.29
N GLY A 52 2.23 -10.85 -1.66
CA GLY A 52 1.78 -9.62 -1.00
C GLY A 52 1.08 -9.88 0.35
N HIS A 53 0.66 -8.79 1.00
CA HIS A 53 0.06 -8.85 2.35
C HIS A 53 -1.32 -8.18 2.43
N LEU A 54 -1.82 -7.59 1.34
CA LEU A 54 -3.10 -6.87 1.28
C LEU A 54 -4.18 -7.62 0.48
N THR A 55 -4.13 -8.95 0.47
CA THR A 55 -5.03 -9.79 -0.34
C THR A 55 -6.43 -9.94 0.24
N LYS A 56 -6.56 -9.85 1.58
CA LYS A 56 -7.86 -10.01 2.26
C LYS A 56 -8.31 -8.70 2.88
N PRO A 57 -9.33 -8.04 2.30
CA PRO A 57 -9.86 -6.80 2.85
C PRO A 57 -10.51 -7.02 4.22
N LEU A 58 -10.30 -6.06 5.13
CA LEU A 58 -11.00 -6.02 6.41
C LEU A 58 -12.23 -5.12 6.27
N HIS A 59 -13.39 -5.73 6.26
CA HIS A 59 -14.65 -4.99 6.29
C HIS A 59 -15.03 -4.62 7.72
N LEU A 60 -15.72 -3.49 7.87
CA LEU A 60 -16.29 -3.03 9.14
C LEU A 60 -17.80 -3.28 9.09
N PRO A 61 -18.31 -4.35 9.73
CA PRO A 61 -19.71 -4.75 9.67
C PRO A 61 -20.67 -3.63 10.08
N GLU A 62 -20.29 -2.84 11.09
CA GLU A 62 -21.07 -1.72 11.59
C GLU A 62 -21.43 -0.69 10.51
N PHE A 63 -20.54 -0.45 9.55
CA PHE A 63 -20.83 0.44 8.42
C PHE A 63 -21.56 -0.27 7.30
N GLN A 64 -21.24 -1.52 7.05
CA GLN A 64 -21.84 -2.29 5.98
C GLN A 64 -23.33 -2.56 6.23
N ASP A 65 -23.68 -2.89 7.48
CA ASP A 65 -25.04 -3.30 7.84
C ASP A 65 -25.98 -2.11 8.05
N THR A 66 -25.46 -0.94 8.43
CA THR A 66 -26.29 0.23 8.76
C THR A 66 -26.38 1.27 7.64
N PHE A 67 -25.42 1.27 6.71
CA PHE A 67 -25.38 2.26 5.64
C PHE A 67 -26.32 1.87 4.48
N GLN A 68 -27.29 2.73 4.18
CA GLN A 68 -28.29 2.50 3.12
C GLN A 68 -27.77 2.82 1.70
N GLY A 69 -26.56 3.32 1.56
CA GLY A 69 -25.93 3.62 0.28
C GLY A 69 -25.03 2.49 -0.22
N THR A 70 -24.30 2.75 -1.30
CA THR A 70 -23.29 1.81 -1.82
C THR A 70 -22.07 1.81 -0.91
N TYR A 71 -21.75 0.69 -0.30
CA TYR A 71 -20.53 0.45 0.45
C TYR A 71 -19.51 -0.24 -0.45
N LEU A 72 -18.27 0.25 -0.48
CA LEU A 72 -17.18 -0.32 -1.25
C LEU A 72 -15.89 -0.27 -0.44
N HIS A 73 -15.15 -1.38 -0.40
CA HIS A 73 -13.79 -1.39 0.14
C HIS A 73 -12.79 -0.92 -0.92
N SER A 74 -11.73 -0.20 -0.52
CA SER A 74 -10.72 0.31 -1.45
C SER A 74 -10.02 -0.79 -2.27
N HIS A 75 -10.00 -2.03 -1.79
CA HIS A 75 -9.52 -3.19 -2.54
C HIS A 75 -10.33 -3.45 -3.81
N ASP A 76 -11.64 -3.20 -3.77
CA ASP A 76 -12.57 -3.46 -4.86
C ASP A 76 -12.80 -2.23 -5.75
N TYR A 77 -12.25 -1.08 -5.36
CA TYR A 77 -12.28 0.13 -6.15
C TYR A 77 -11.40 -0.03 -7.41
N LYS A 78 -11.96 0.22 -8.59
CA LYS A 78 -11.26 0.12 -9.87
C LYS A 78 -11.29 1.43 -10.66
N GLU A 79 -12.43 2.11 -10.64
CA GLU A 79 -12.70 3.26 -11.49
C GLU A 79 -13.67 4.24 -10.82
N PRO A 80 -13.61 5.55 -11.10
CA PRO A 80 -14.45 6.56 -10.47
C PRO A 80 -15.87 6.65 -11.06
N GLU A 81 -16.14 6.07 -12.22
CA GLU A 81 -17.41 6.20 -12.94
C GLU A 81 -18.65 5.88 -12.10
N PRO A 82 -18.66 4.84 -11.27
CA PRO A 82 -19.82 4.57 -10.41
C PRO A 82 -20.11 5.68 -9.38
N MET A 83 -19.13 6.58 -9.14
CA MET A 83 -19.21 7.65 -8.14
C MET A 83 -19.57 9.02 -8.74
N VAL A 84 -19.64 9.13 -10.07
CA VAL A 84 -19.96 10.37 -10.77
C VAL A 84 -21.29 10.94 -10.30
N GLY A 85 -21.33 12.23 -9.95
CA GLY A 85 -22.51 12.95 -9.48
C GLY A 85 -23.03 12.55 -8.10
N LYS A 86 -22.39 11.58 -7.42
CA LYS A 86 -22.79 11.12 -6.07
C LYS A 86 -22.09 11.91 -4.97
N ARG A 87 -22.66 11.84 -3.77
CA ARG A 87 -22.00 12.26 -2.54
C ARG A 87 -21.18 11.08 -2.01
N VAL A 88 -19.88 11.20 -1.97
CA VAL A 88 -18.96 10.13 -1.59
C VAL A 88 -18.28 10.47 -0.27
N CYS A 89 -18.22 9.52 0.62
CA CYS A 89 -17.46 9.57 1.86
C CYS A 89 -16.35 8.53 1.81
N VAL A 90 -15.10 8.99 1.86
CA VAL A 90 -13.91 8.12 1.93
C VAL A 90 -13.46 8.05 3.38
N VAL A 91 -13.51 6.85 3.97
CA VAL A 91 -13.14 6.63 5.37
C VAL A 91 -11.71 6.12 5.44
N GLY A 92 -10.85 6.90 6.07
CA GLY A 92 -9.42 6.61 6.21
C GLY A 92 -8.54 7.69 5.58
N VAL A 93 -7.23 7.63 5.87
CA VAL A 93 -6.20 8.56 5.36
C VAL A 93 -4.91 7.84 5.00
N GLY A 94 -4.98 6.55 4.74
CA GLY A 94 -3.87 5.81 4.13
C GLY A 94 -3.70 6.14 2.65
N ASN A 95 -2.65 5.61 2.02
CA ASN A 95 -2.35 5.88 0.61
C ASN A 95 -3.54 5.56 -0.31
N SER A 96 -4.17 4.40 -0.13
CA SER A 96 -5.35 4.01 -0.91
C SER A 96 -6.52 4.98 -0.74
N ALA A 97 -6.77 5.48 0.47
CA ALA A 97 -7.87 6.42 0.72
C ALA A 97 -7.60 7.78 0.04
N LEU A 98 -6.34 8.25 0.06
CA LEU A 98 -5.95 9.48 -0.60
C LEU A 98 -6.02 9.36 -2.12
N ASP A 99 -5.59 8.22 -2.68
CA ASP A 99 -5.67 7.95 -4.12
C ASP A 99 -7.14 7.89 -4.58
N VAL A 100 -8.00 7.13 -3.89
CA VAL A 100 -9.43 7.04 -4.18
C VAL A 100 -10.12 8.41 -4.04
N ALA A 101 -9.83 9.16 -2.96
CA ALA A 101 -10.43 10.48 -2.77
C ALA A 101 -10.01 11.47 -3.87
N SER A 102 -8.75 11.44 -4.28
CA SER A 102 -8.22 12.30 -5.35
C SER A 102 -8.86 11.99 -6.70
N ASP A 103 -9.09 10.74 -7.00
CA ASP A 103 -9.71 10.28 -8.23
C ASP A 103 -11.21 10.60 -8.27
N VAL A 104 -11.92 10.27 -7.20
CA VAL A 104 -13.36 10.47 -7.09
C VAL A 104 -13.76 11.96 -7.01
N CYS A 105 -12.96 12.81 -6.35
CA CYS A 105 -13.32 14.21 -6.11
C CYS A 105 -13.49 15.03 -7.39
N VAL A 106 -12.94 14.59 -8.52
CA VAL A 106 -13.02 15.28 -9.82
C VAL A 106 -14.45 15.31 -10.34
N ASN A 107 -15.18 14.20 -10.22
CA ASN A 107 -16.49 14.01 -10.85
C ASN A 107 -17.64 13.75 -9.86
N ALA A 108 -17.35 13.59 -8.57
CA ALA A 108 -18.38 13.45 -7.54
C ALA A 108 -19.09 14.79 -7.27
N LYS A 109 -20.38 14.74 -6.93
CA LYS A 109 -21.12 15.93 -6.47
C LYS A 109 -20.51 16.52 -5.20
N ARG A 110 -19.99 15.68 -4.31
CA ARG A 110 -19.27 16.03 -3.10
C ARG A 110 -18.40 14.85 -2.68
N CYS A 111 -17.13 15.11 -2.36
CA CYS A 111 -16.25 14.13 -1.76
C CYS A 111 -15.85 14.61 -0.35
N VAL A 112 -15.95 13.73 0.63
CA VAL A 112 -15.56 13.99 2.03
C VAL A 112 -14.59 12.91 2.46
N LEU A 113 -13.42 13.31 2.94
CA LEU A 113 -12.43 12.42 3.53
C LEU A 113 -12.57 12.45 5.06
N VAL A 114 -12.76 11.29 5.68
CA VAL A 114 -12.90 11.16 7.14
C VAL A 114 -11.62 10.58 7.72
N ALA A 115 -10.99 11.34 8.60
CA ALA A 115 -9.75 10.98 9.28
C ALA A 115 -9.95 10.89 10.79
N ARG A 116 -9.50 9.81 11.41
CA ARG A 116 -9.50 9.67 12.88
C ARG A 116 -8.39 10.50 13.54
N SER A 117 -7.29 10.69 12.84
CA SER A 117 -6.11 11.42 13.33
C SER A 117 -5.47 12.21 12.19
N GLY A 118 -4.62 13.17 12.53
CA GLY A 118 -3.81 13.87 11.54
C GLY A 118 -2.87 12.93 10.79
N VAL A 119 -2.54 13.30 9.57
CA VAL A 119 -1.67 12.55 8.68
C VAL A 119 -0.68 13.48 8.00
N TRP A 120 0.52 12.99 7.76
CA TRP A 120 1.48 13.62 6.87
C TRP A 120 1.17 13.23 5.43
N ILE A 121 0.87 14.20 4.58
CA ILE A 121 0.69 13.98 3.14
C ILE A 121 2.01 14.35 2.48
N ALA A 122 2.76 13.34 2.05
CA ALA A 122 3.98 13.53 1.29
C ALA A 122 3.69 13.64 -0.22
N PRO A 123 4.38 14.52 -0.95
CA PRO A 123 4.25 14.56 -2.40
C PRO A 123 4.78 13.25 -3.02
N LYS A 124 4.17 12.78 -4.11
CA LYS A 124 4.70 11.63 -4.86
C LYS A 124 6.05 11.97 -5.50
N LEU A 125 6.16 13.18 -6.04
CA LEU A 125 7.37 13.71 -6.66
C LEU A 125 7.77 15.04 -5.99
N MET A 126 9.05 15.25 -5.77
CA MET A 126 9.64 16.53 -5.36
C MET A 126 10.86 16.79 -6.23
N PHE A 127 10.90 17.98 -6.88
CA PHE A 127 11.94 18.33 -7.85
C PHE A 127 12.12 17.31 -8.99
N GLY A 128 11.03 16.65 -9.41
CA GLY A 128 11.07 15.64 -10.47
C GLY A 128 11.57 14.25 -10.05
N VAL A 129 11.90 14.06 -8.76
CA VAL A 129 12.38 12.79 -8.19
C VAL A 129 11.32 12.22 -7.26
N PRO A 130 11.11 10.89 -7.20
CA PRO A 130 10.26 10.27 -6.20
C PRO A 130 10.66 10.71 -4.78
N PHE A 131 9.68 11.10 -3.98
CA PHE A 131 9.93 11.58 -2.62
C PHE A 131 10.62 10.53 -1.73
N THR A 132 10.33 9.25 -1.95
CA THR A 132 10.98 8.13 -1.29
C THR A 132 12.48 8.10 -1.58
N ASP A 133 12.88 8.24 -2.84
CA ASP A 133 14.28 8.21 -3.25
C ASP A 133 15.04 9.40 -2.66
N LEU A 134 14.39 10.57 -2.65
CA LEU A 134 14.94 11.76 -2.02
C LEU A 134 15.15 11.56 -0.51
N THR A 135 14.16 10.97 0.17
CA THR A 135 14.28 10.68 1.61
C THR A 135 15.33 9.63 1.89
N ASP A 136 15.43 8.58 1.09
CA ASP A 136 16.44 7.52 1.26
C ASP A 136 17.85 8.04 1.01
N TYR A 137 18.03 8.92 0.05
CA TYR A 137 19.33 9.53 -0.24
C TYR A 137 19.83 10.39 0.92
N PHE A 138 18.95 11.27 1.48
CA PHE A 138 19.30 12.19 2.56
C PHE A 138 19.16 11.58 3.96
N MET A 139 18.42 10.47 4.11
CA MET A 139 18.03 9.90 5.39
C MET A 139 18.74 8.59 5.72
N LYS A 140 20.04 8.52 5.42
CA LYS A 140 20.86 7.35 5.73
C LYS A 140 20.83 7.03 7.23
N SER A 141 21.07 5.77 7.57
CA SER A 141 20.94 5.24 8.94
C SER A 141 21.77 5.95 10.02
N TRP A 142 22.87 6.61 9.63
CA TRP A 142 23.73 7.37 10.53
C TRP A 142 23.13 8.72 10.99
N VAL A 143 22.05 9.21 10.31
CA VAL A 143 21.38 10.44 10.73
C VAL A 143 20.45 10.12 11.91
N PRO A 144 20.53 10.83 13.05
CA PRO A 144 19.66 10.61 14.20
C PRO A 144 18.18 10.70 13.84
N SER A 145 17.36 9.81 14.37
CA SER A 145 15.94 9.69 14.01
C SER A 145 15.12 10.98 14.26
N TRP A 146 15.47 11.75 15.30
CA TRP A 146 14.81 13.02 15.60
C TRP A 146 15.10 14.08 14.53
N LEU A 147 16.33 14.09 13.97
CA LEU A 147 16.72 15.03 12.92
C LEU A 147 16.05 14.65 11.60
N ARG A 148 16.01 13.35 11.25
CA ARG A 148 15.28 12.83 10.08
C ARG A 148 13.82 13.27 10.09
N LYS A 149 13.13 13.10 11.20
CA LYS A 149 11.72 13.50 11.37
C LYS A 149 11.52 15.00 11.11
N LYS A 150 12.42 15.86 11.65
CA LYS A 150 12.35 17.31 11.43
C LYS A 150 12.59 17.69 9.97
N LEU A 151 13.57 17.07 9.33
CA LEU A 151 13.87 17.32 7.91
C LEU A 151 12.74 16.87 7.00
N ILE A 152 12.17 15.69 7.22
CA ILE A 152 10.99 15.21 6.46
C ILE A 152 9.81 16.17 6.67
N ALA A 153 9.54 16.56 7.90
CA ALA A 153 8.48 17.50 8.21
C ALA A 153 8.68 18.87 7.50
N LEU A 154 9.90 19.36 7.47
CA LEU A 154 10.26 20.59 6.76
C LEU A 154 10.05 20.43 5.25
N LEU A 155 10.49 19.34 4.64
CA LEU A 155 10.30 19.07 3.22
C LEU A 155 8.82 19.02 2.85
N ILE A 156 8.01 18.32 3.65
CA ILE A 156 6.56 18.25 3.44
C ILE A 156 5.91 19.62 3.61
N TRP A 157 6.34 20.39 4.60
CA TRP A 157 5.86 21.76 4.81
C TRP A 157 6.20 22.68 3.65
N CYS A 158 7.41 22.59 3.08
CA CYS A 158 7.80 23.33 1.88
C CYS A 158 6.97 22.95 0.65
N ALA A 159 6.57 21.67 0.53
CA ALA A 159 5.80 21.19 -0.60
C ALA A 159 4.32 21.59 -0.53
N HIS A 160 3.70 21.46 0.63
CA HIS A 160 2.24 21.59 0.80
C HIS A 160 1.82 22.67 1.80
N GLY A 161 2.75 23.29 2.50
CA GLY A 161 2.44 24.24 3.57
C GLY A 161 1.92 23.54 4.84
N ASN A 162 1.15 24.28 5.63
CA ASN A 162 0.61 23.74 6.88
C ASN A 162 -0.67 22.91 6.61
N PRO A 163 -0.69 21.60 6.92
CA PRO A 163 -1.83 20.74 6.68
C PRO A 163 -3.09 21.15 7.45
N THR A 164 -2.97 21.86 8.57
CA THR A 164 -4.15 22.37 9.30
C THR A 164 -4.94 23.41 8.51
N LYS A 165 -4.32 24.14 7.59
CA LYS A 165 -5.00 25.05 6.68
C LYS A 165 -5.87 24.32 5.66
N LEU A 166 -5.64 23.04 5.45
CA LEU A 166 -6.41 22.17 4.59
C LEU A 166 -7.54 21.45 5.35
N GLY A 167 -7.81 21.84 6.60
CA GLY A 167 -8.85 21.22 7.43
C GLY A 167 -8.42 19.88 8.08
N LEU A 168 -7.18 19.47 7.94
CA LEU A 168 -6.67 18.27 8.59
C LEU A 168 -6.31 18.56 10.06
N PRO A 169 -6.60 17.64 10.98
CA PRO A 169 -6.18 17.79 12.37
C PRO A 169 -4.65 17.80 12.49
N PRO A 170 -4.08 18.42 13.53
CA PRO A 170 -2.65 18.44 13.75
C PRO A 170 -2.11 17.01 13.88
N VAL A 171 -0.96 16.75 13.28
CA VAL A 171 -0.29 15.45 13.34
C VAL A 171 0.31 15.28 14.74
N THR A 172 -0.34 14.50 15.58
CA THR A 172 0.22 14.04 16.84
C THR A 172 1.16 12.87 16.58
N VAL A 173 2.47 13.09 16.69
CA VAL A 173 3.45 12.01 16.58
C VAL A 173 3.36 11.16 17.86
N ARG A 174 2.46 10.18 17.86
CA ARG A 174 2.54 9.10 18.86
C ARG A 174 3.69 8.20 18.45
N VAL A 175 4.80 8.31 19.17
CA VAL A 175 5.88 7.33 19.11
C VAL A 175 5.35 6.08 19.79
N HIS A 176 4.82 5.14 19.01
CA HIS A 176 4.70 3.79 19.52
C HIS A 176 6.13 3.24 19.61
N ALA A 177 6.70 3.29 20.79
CA ALA A 177 7.83 2.46 21.13
C ALA A 177 7.32 1.01 21.11
N THR A 178 7.45 0.34 19.98
CA THR A 178 7.38 -1.12 19.97
C THR A 178 8.64 -1.60 20.67
N SER A 179 8.52 -1.84 21.98
CA SER A 179 9.41 -2.73 22.68
C SER A 179 9.21 -4.12 22.08
N ARG A 180 10.13 -4.52 21.22
CA ARG A 180 10.69 -5.88 21.10
C ARG A 180 11.63 -5.94 19.92
#